data_271834e639f4ad5ce93e85b812fd7720
#
_entry.id   271834e639f4ad5ce93e85b812fd7720
#
_cell.length_a   1.000
_cell.length_b   1.000
_cell.length_c   1.000
_cell.angle_alpha   90.00
_cell.angle_beta   90.00
_cell.angle_gamma   90.00
#
_symmetry.space_group_name_H-M   'P 1'
#
loop_
_entity.id
_entity.type
_entity.pdbx_description
1 polymer ?
#
loop_
_entity_poly.entity_id
_entity_poly.type
_entity_poly.pdbx_seq_one_letter_code
_entity_poly.pdbx_strand_id
1 'polypeptide(L)'
;MKHAFLIAALTGALTISPASASVRITGDGGGQLGAYLQRHEAMRQSGERVVIDGPCLSACTMVLGAIPRNRICVTSRAVLGFHAAYHLDPAGGQVTSRGGTLLLMSQYPQQVRKWIARRGGLSREMMFLSGRDLASMYASCE
;
A
#
# COMPACT_ATOMS: atom_id res chain seq x y z
N MET A 1 -46.26 -29.22 -49.09
CA MET A 1 -45.00 -28.48 -48.89
C MET A 1 -45.08 -27.83 -47.49
N LYS A 2 -44.35 -28.38 -46.51
CA LYS A 2 -44.34 -27.89 -45.11
C LYS A 2 -43.00 -27.22 -44.88
N HIS A 3 -42.96 -25.88 -44.72
CA HIS A 3 -41.76 -25.14 -44.40
C HIS A 3 -41.59 -25.11 -42.86
N ALA A 4 -40.56 -25.80 -42.39
CA ALA A 4 -40.14 -25.72 -40.99
C ALA A 4 -39.19 -24.53 -40.84
N PHE A 5 -39.57 -23.51 -40.04
CA PHE A 5 -38.69 -22.42 -39.62
C PHE A 5 -37.89 -22.87 -38.42
N LEU A 6 -36.60 -23.00 -38.59
CA LEU A 6 -35.65 -23.17 -37.47
C LEU A 6 -35.33 -21.78 -36.88
N ILE A 7 -35.80 -21.56 -35.65
CA ILE A 7 -35.40 -20.38 -34.87
C ILE A 7 -34.11 -20.74 -34.11
N ALA A 8 -32.99 -20.17 -34.53
CA ALA A 8 -31.72 -20.28 -33.82
C ALA A 8 -31.74 -19.30 -32.63
N ALA A 9 -31.81 -19.82 -31.41
CA ALA A 9 -31.68 -19.02 -30.20
C ALA A 9 -30.20 -18.69 -29.95
N LEU A 10 -29.81 -17.42 -30.09
CA LEU A 10 -28.48 -16.92 -29.79
C LEU A 10 -28.41 -16.66 -28.27
N THR A 11 -27.87 -17.58 -27.50
CA THR A 11 -27.58 -17.39 -26.08
C THR A 11 -26.27 -16.61 -25.93
N GLY A 12 -26.36 -15.27 -25.77
CA GLY A 12 -25.24 -14.43 -25.45
C GLY A 12 -24.80 -14.67 -23.98
N ALA A 13 -23.64 -15.28 -23.78
CA ALA A 13 -23.04 -15.39 -22.46
C ALA A 13 -22.52 -14.01 -22.01
N LEU A 14 -23.22 -13.37 -21.05
CA LEU A 14 -22.67 -12.19 -20.35
C LEU A 14 -21.48 -12.64 -19.50
N THR A 15 -20.28 -12.31 -19.92
CA THR A 15 -19.07 -12.43 -19.09
C THR A 15 -19.07 -11.30 -18.06
N ILE A 16 -19.52 -11.60 -16.84
CA ILE A 16 -19.37 -10.70 -15.71
C ILE A 16 -17.90 -10.74 -15.29
N SER A 17 -17.11 -9.74 -15.69
CA SER A 17 -15.77 -9.55 -15.12
C SER A 17 -15.92 -9.23 -13.65
N PRO A 18 -15.29 -9.98 -12.72
CA PRO A 18 -15.32 -9.62 -11.31
C PRO A 18 -14.70 -8.25 -11.14
N ALA A 19 -15.43 -7.30 -10.56
CA ALA A 19 -14.87 -6.03 -10.12
C ALA A 19 -13.74 -6.35 -9.16
N SER A 20 -12.50 -5.98 -9.52
CA SER A 20 -11.34 -6.22 -8.66
C SER A 20 -11.54 -5.40 -7.38
N ALA A 21 -11.77 -6.08 -6.26
CA ALA A 21 -11.91 -5.42 -4.96
C ALA A 21 -10.64 -4.59 -4.67
N SER A 22 -10.81 -3.43 -4.06
CA SER A 22 -9.70 -2.55 -3.72
C SER A 22 -9.78 -2.07 -2.27
N VAL A 23 -8.64 -2.07 -1.59
CA VAL A 23 -8.48 -1.44 -0.28
C VAL A 23 -8.06 0.00 -0.49
N ARG A 24 -8.83 0.95 0.04
CA ARG A 24 -8.52 2.38 -0.02
C ARG A 24 -8.02 2.89 1.34
N ILE A 25 -6.83 3.48 1.35
CA ILE A 25 -6.22 4.10 2.53
C ILE A 25 -6.43 5.61 2.41
N THR A 26 -7.38 6.15 3.16
CA THR A 26 -7.72 7.58 3.18
C THR A 26 -7.09 8.33 4.35
N GLY A 27 -6.58 7.60 5.35
CA GLY A 27 -5.89 8.12 6.52
C GLY A 27 -5.52 6.98 7.46
N ASP A 28 -4.23 6.77 7.67
CA ASP A 28 -3.71 5.72 8.56
C ASP A 28 -2.41 6.22 9.22
N GLY A 29 -2.44 6.42 10.54
CA GLY A 29 -1.34 6.93 11.34
C GLY A 29 -0.27 5.91 11.68
N GLY A 30 -0.44 4.65 11.29
CA GLY A 30 0.44 3.57 11.67
C GLY A 30 0.13 2.99 13.05
N GLY A 31 1.04 2.17 13.54
CA GLY A 31 0.88 1.47 14.82
C GLY A 31 1.93 0.38 15.03
N GLN A 32 1.57 -0.67 15.72
CA GLN A 32 2.47 -1.79 16.00
C GLN A 32 2.88 -2.54 14.75
N LEU A 33 4.18 -2.71 14.51
CA LEU A 33 4.74 -3.33 13.31
C LEU A 33 4.18 -4.74 13.06
N GLY A 34 4.08 -5.57 14.11
CA GLY A 34 3.55 -6.92 13.98
C GLY A 34 2.11 -7.00 13.46
N ALA A 35 1.24 -6.09 13.93
CA ALA A 35 -0.14 -6.01 13.47
C ALA A 35 -0.20 -5.60 11.98
N TYR A 36 0.65 -4.67 11.56
CA TYR A 36 0.72 -4.25 10.16
C TYR A 36 1.30 -5.32 9.24
N LEU A 37 2.30 -6.09 9.69
CA LEU A 37 2.79 -7.24 8.93
C LEU A 37 1.66 -8.24 8.64
N GLN A 38 0.86 -8.59 9.64
CA GLN A 38 -0.27 -9.52 9.48
C GLN A 38 -1.35 -8.94 8.56
N ARG A 39 -1.72 -7.68 8.75
CA ARG A 39 -2.72 -6.98 7.93
C ARG A 39 -2.30 -6.93 6.46
N HIS A 40 -1.07 -6.54 6.20
CA HIS A 40 -0.58 -6.41 4.82
C HIS A 40 -0.38 -7.78 4.15
N GLU A 41 -0.02 -8.81 4.91
CA GLU A 41 0.03 -10.17 4.38
C GLU A 41 -1.36 -10.66 3.97
N ALA A 42 -2.40 -10.41 4.77
CA ALA A 42 -3.78 -10.71 4.41
C ALA A 42 -4.20 -9.97 3.11
N MET A 43 -3.86 -8.67 3.00
CA MET A 43 -4.10 -7.89 1.78
C MET A 43 -3.32 -8.43 0.57
N ARG A 44 -2.11 -8.92 0.77
CA ARG A 44 -1.31 -9.55 -0.28
C ARG A 44 -1.99 -10.82 -0.80
N GLN A 45 -2.47 -11.67 0.12
CA GLN A 45 -3.14 -12.93 -0.19
C GLN A 45 -4.49 -12.75 -0.87
N SER A 46 -5.25 -11.72 -0.49
CA SER A 46 -6.58 -11.44 -1.09
C SER A 46 -6.51 -11.06 -2.57
N GLY A 47 -5.35 -10.66 -3.06
CA GLY A 47 -5.20 -10.22 -4.46
C GLY A 47 -5.73 -8.82 -4.75
N GLU A 48 -6.27 -8.11 -3.76
CA GLU A 48 -6.87 -6.79 -3.90
C GLU A 48 -5.85 -5.72 -4.33
N ARG A 49 -6.32 -4.72 -5.04
CA ARG A 49 -5.55 -3.49 -5.32
C ARG A 49 -5.54 -2.59 -4.09
N VAL A 50 -4.48 -1.83 -3.92
CA VAL A 50 -4.37 -0.81 -2.87
C VAL A 50 -4.36 0.57 -3.51
N VAL A 51 -5.28 1.40 -3.06
CA VAL A 51 -5.39 2.81 -3.43
C VAL A 51 -4.95 3.65 -2.23
N ILE A 52 -3.83 4.35 -2.35
CA ILE A 52 -3.38 5.29 -1.31
C ILE A 52 -3.98 6.65 -1.67
N ASP A 53 -4.93 7.12 -0.86
CA ASP A 53 -5.77 8.29 -1.14
C ASP A 53 -5.76 9.31 0.00
N GLY A 54 -4.72 9.33 0.77
CA GLY A 54 -4.50 10.21 1.90
C GLY A 54 -3.23 9.86 2.65
N PRO A 55 -3.08 10.34 3.89
CA PRO A 55 -1.93 10.01 4.73
C PRO A 55 -1.84 8.51 5.03
N CYS A 56 -0.67 7.91 4.77
CA CYS A 56 -0.28 6.57 5.18
C CYS A 56 1.07 6.70 5.89
N LEU A 57 1.06 6.67 7.22
CA LEU A 57 2.20 7.04 8.05
C LEU A 57 2.76 5.84 8.81
N SER A 58 4.05 5.89 9.12
CA SER A 58 4.72 4.90 9.98
C SER A 58 4.52 3.47 9.47
N ALA A 59 4.04 2.55 10.31
CA ALA A 59 3.82 1.14 9.96
C ALA A 59 2.88 0.95 8.75
N CYS A 60 1.97 1.88 8.46
CA CYS A 60 1.14 1.86 7.27
C CYS A 60 1.99 1.76 5.99
N THR A 61 3.13 2.45 5.94
CA THR A 61 4.01 2.48 4.76
C THR A 61 4.63 1.14 4.39
N MET A 62 4.59 0.15 5.29
CA MET A 62 5.02 -1.23 4.99
C MET A 62 4.20 -1.89 3.89
N VAL A 63 3.00 -1.36 3.59
CA VAL A 63 2.19 -1.79 2.44
C VAL A 63 2.96 -1.75 1.12
N LEU A 64 3.92 -0.82 1.00
CA LEU A 64 4.73 -0.64 -0.20
C LEU A 64 5.64 -1.83 -0.54
N GLY A 65 6.02 -2.61 0.45
CA GLY A 65 6.82 -3.82 0.26
C GLY A 65 6.00 -5.11 0.30
N ALA A 66 4.89 -5.08 1.03
CA ALA A 66 4.01 -6.24 1.14
C ALA A 66 3.19 -6.48 -0.14
N ILE A 67 2.76 -5.41 -0.81
CA ILE A 67 1.91 -5.47 -1.99
C ILE A 67 2.75 -5.27 -3.25
N PRO A 68 2.59 -6.09 -4.31
CA PRO A 68 3.23 -5.88 -5.59
C PRO A 68 2.95 -4.47 -6.14
N ARG A 69 3.99 -3.80 -6.66
CA ARG A 69 3.90 -2.41 -7.11
C ARG A 69 2.77 -2.16 -8.13
N ASN A 70 2.52 -3.11 -9.03
CA ASN A 70 1.45 -3.01 -10.04
C ASN A 70 0.03 -3.12 -9.46
N ARG A 71 -0.08 -3.44 -8.18
CA ARG A 71 -1.35 -3.44 -7.43
C ARG A 71 -1.52 -2.22 -6.52
N ILE A 72 -0.55 -1.31 -6.50
CA ILE A 72 -0.60 -0.06 -5.74
C ILE A 72 -0.75 1.10 -6.71
N CYS A 73 -1.71 1.99 -6.44
CA CYS A 73 -1.77 3.30 -7.07
C CYS A 73 -1.92 4.41 -6.03
N VAL A 74 -1.59 5.63 -6.40
CA VAL A 74 -1.63 6.80 -5.52
C VAL A 74 -2.47 7.90 -6.13
N THR A 75 -3.25 8.60 -5.31
CA THR A 75 -3.97 9.81 -5.74
C THR A 75 -3.13 11.06 -5.46
N SER A 76 -3.59 12.21 -5.90
CA SER A 76 -2.97 13.50 -5.59
C SER A 76 -2.96 13.85 -4.10
N ARG A 77 -3.79 13.17 -3.29
CA ARG A 77 -3.88 13.34 -1.83
C ARG A 77 -2.93 12.42 -1.05
N ALA A 78 -2.29 11.48 -1.73
CA ALA A 78 -1.42 10.50 -1.08
C ALA A 78 -0.19 11.18 -0.45
N VAL A 79 0.06 10.88 0.82
CA VAL A 79 1.23 11.30 1.58
C VAL A 79 1.77 10.12 2.35
N LEU A 80 3.00 9.73 2.12
CA LEU A 80 3.67 8.65 2.84
C LEU A 80 4.61 9.25 3.89
N GLY A 81 4.45 8.85 5.16
CA GLY A 81 5.28 9.33 6.25
C GLY A 81 6.17 8.24 6.84
N PHE A 82 7.48 8.51 6.88
CA PHE A 82 8.50 7.57 7.33
C PHE A 82 9.26 8.11 8.52
N HIS A 83 9.45 7.30 9.56
CA HIS A 83 10.31 7.59 10.70
C HIS A 83 10.90 6.30 11.27
N ALA A 84 11.88 6.42 12.15
CA ALA A 84 12.45 5.28 12.88
C ALA A 84 11.41 4.66 13.83
N ALA A 85 11.41 3.34 13.92
CA ALA A 85 10.57 2.66 14.89
C ALA A 85 10.98 3.01 16.33
N TYR A 86 10.02 3.03 17.24
CA TYR A 86 10.26 3.27 18.66
C TYR A 86 9.41 2.32 19.52
N HIS A 87 9.76 2.21 20.78
CA HIS A 87 8.93 1.65 21.83
C HIS A 87 8.79 2.69 22.96
N LEU A 88 7.79 2.51 23.79
CA LEU A 88 7.64 3.35 24.98
C LEU A 88 8.45 2.75 26.14
N ASP A 89 9.18 3.58 26.86
CA ASP A 89 9.78 3.21 28.13
C ASP A 89 8.71 3.19 29.27
N PRO A 90 9.05 2.72 30.47
CA PRO A 90 8.10 2.67 31.59
C PRO A 90 7.52 4.04 31.99
N ALA A 91 8.20 5.13 31.64
CA ALA A 91 7.75 6.50 31.92
C ALA A 91 6.92 7.09 30.77
N GLY A 92 6.69 6.31 29.67
CA GLY A 92 5.95 6.75 28.48
C GLY A 92 6.80 7.53 27.47
N GLY A 93 8.10 7.60 27.67
CA GLY A 93 9.05 8.21 26.74
C GLY A 93 9.28 7.36 25.50
N GLN A 94 9.45 7.99 24.35
CA GLN A 94 9.77 7.28 23.10
C GLN A 94 11.26 6.95 23.00
N VAL A 95 11.59 5.68 22.92
CA VAL A 95 12.95 5.18 22.71
C VAL A 95 13.05 4.54 21.33
N THR A 96 13.99 5.02 20.51
CA THR A 96 14.20 4.49 19.17
C THR A 96 14.57 3.00 19.21
N SER A 97 13.84 2.19 18.46
CA SER A 97 14.09 0.76 18.30
C SER A 97 14.95 0.51 17.05
N ARG A 98 16.22 0.17 17.24
CA ARG A 98 17.11 -0.18 16.14
C ARG A 98 16.59 -1.39 15.36
N GLY A 99 16.16 -2.45 16.06
CA GLY A 99 15.61 -3.66 15.43
C GLY A 99 14.34 -3.37 14.63
N GLY A 100 13.41 -2.61 15.21
CA GLY A 100 12.19 -2.19 14.49
C GLY A 100 12.49 -1.31 13.29
N THR A 101 13.48 -0.42 13.38
CA THR A 101 13.88 0.43 12.24
C THR A 101 14.50 -0.39 11.11
N LEU A 102 15.34 -1.38 11.43
CA LEU A 102 15.88 -2.31 10.44
C LEU A 102 14.77 -3.14 9.78
N LEU A 103 13.80 -3.60 10.57
CA LEU A 103 12.63 -4.30 10.04
C LEU A 103 11.84 -3.41 9.07
N LEU A 104 11.55 -2.17 9.42
CA LEU A 104 10.89 -1.21 8.51
C LEU A 104 11.66 -1.07 7.20
N MET A 105 12.97 -0.81 7.29
CA MET A 105 13.82 -0.66 6.10
C MET A 105 13.83 -1.92 5.23
N SER A 106 13.78 -3.11 5.82
CA SER A 106 13.73 -4.37 5.07
C SER A 106 12.43 -4.55 4.30
N GLN A 107 11.32 -3.96 4.78
CA GLN A 107 10.01 -4.02 4.13
C GLN A 107 9.90 -3.08 2.92
N TYR A 108 10.74 -2.07 2.81
CA TYR A 108 10.58 -1.09 1.73
C TYR A 108 11.22 -1.54 0.42
N PRO A 109 10.57 -1.27 -0.74
CA PRO A 109 11.18 -1.51 -2.04
C PRO A 109 12.42 -0.61 -2.25
N GLN A 110 13.31 -1.05 -3.13
CA GLN A 110 14.61 -0.41 -3.33
C GLN A 110 14.52 1.10 -3.62
N GLN A 111 13.55 1.52 -4.41
CA GLN A 111 13.35 2.93 -4.76
C GLN A 111 13.03 3.80 -3.53
N VAL A 112 12.21 3.28 -2.61
CA VAL A 112 11.86 3.95 -1.35
C VAL A 112 13.06 3.97 -0.42
N ARG A 113 13.80 2.86 -0.27
CA ARG A 113 15.03 2.81 0.53
C ARG A 113 16.06 3.82 0.04
N LYS A 114 16.28 3.93 -1.28
CA LYS A 114 17.18 4.92 -1.88
C LYS A 114 16.72 6.36 -1.59
N TRP A 115 15.42 6.61 -1.65
CA TRP A 115 14.86 7.93 -1.35
C TRP A 115 15.09 8.31 0.12
N ILE A 116 14.84 7.38 1.05
CA ILE A 116 15.12 7.55 2.49
C ILE A 116 16.61 7.78 2.74
N ALA A 117 17.48 6.98 2.14
CA ALA A 117 18.94 7.07 2.33
C ALA A 117 19.50 8.43 1.89
N ARG A 118 19.02 8.97 0.76
CA ARG A 118 19.43 10.31 0.29
C ARG A 118 19.03 11.45 1.23
N ARG A 119 18.12 11.20 2.16
CA ARG A 119 17.63 12.15 3.18
C ARG A 119 18.20 11.88 4.58
N GLY A 120 19.25 11.07 4.69
CA GLY A 120 19.94 10.81 5.94
C GLY A 120 19.43 9.58 6.71
N GLY A 121 18.52 8.80 6.12
CA GLY A 121 17.96 7.61 6.78
C GLY A 121 16.75 7.91 7.65
N LEU A 122 16.21 6.88 8.29
CA LEU A 122 15.11 7.03 9.24
C LEU A 122 15.60 7.60 10.58
N SER A 123 14.93 8.62 11.07
CA SER A 123 15.15 9.24 12.37
C SER A 123 13.85 9.31 13.16
N ARG A 124 13.86 9.96 14.33
CA ARG A 124 12.64 10.21 15.11
C ARG A 124 11.68 11.18 14.40
N GLU A 125 12.22 12.05 13.59
CA GLU A 125 11.43 13.00 12.80
C GLU A 125 10.79 12.30 11.60
N MET A 126 9.52 12.65 11.35
CA MET A 126 8.78 12.14 10.21
C MET A 126 9.24 12.83 8.93
N MET A 127 9.65 12.06 7.92
CA MET A 127 9.89 12.55 6.57
C MET A 127 8.72 12.15 5.65
N PHE A 128 8.36 13.04 4.74
CA PHE A 128 7.18 12.85 3.88
C PHE A 128 7.56 12.68 2.41
N LEU A 129 7.00 11.65 1.80
CA LEU A 129 7.08 11.38 0.35
C LEU A 129 5.71 11.64 -0.26
N SER A 130 5.61 12.61 -1.14
CA SER A 130 4.36 13.03 -1.80
C SER A 130 4.63 13.70 -3.14
N GLY A 131 3.58 14.15 -3.82
CA GLY A 131 3.68 14.92 -5.04
C GLY A 131 4.50 14.24 -6.14
N ARG A 132 5.37 14.98 -6.82
CA ARG A 132 6.16 14.48 -7.96
C ARG A 132 7.08 13.31 -7.62
N ASP A 133 7.70 13.32 -6.46
CA ASP A 133 8.58 12.22 -6.02
C ASP A 133 7.78 10.91 -5.90
N LEU A 134 6.61 10.96 -5.27
CA LEU A 134 5.73 9.80 -5.13
C LEU A 134 5.16 9.34 -6.48
N ALA A 135 4.71 10.27 -7.32
CA ALA A 135 4.18 9.99 -8.66
C ALA A 135 5.23 9.37 -9.60
N SER A 136 6.53 9.61 -9.36
CA SER A 136 7.61 8.96 -10.10
C SER A 136 7.80 7.49 -9.71
N MET A 137 7.29 7.08 -8.54
CA MET A 137 7.47 5.73 -7.99
C MET A 137 6.25 4.83 -8.18
N TYR A 138 5.04 5.39 -8.18
CA TYR A 138 3.78 4.64 -8.23
C TYR A 138 2.84 5.23 -9.28
N ALA A 139 2.06 4.35 -9.90
CA ALA A 139 1.04 4.78 -10.86
C ALA A 139 -0.02 5.67 -10.20
N SER A 140 -0.53 6.64 -10.95
CA SER A 140 -1.73 7.39 -10.55
C SER A 140 -2.94 6.47 -10.51
N CYS A 141 -3.83 6.62 -9.53
CA CYS A 141 -5.16 6.04 -9.57
C CYS A 141 -6.02 6.87 -10.53
N GLU A 142 -6.62 6.20 -11.50
CA GLU A 142 -7.63 6.79 -12.37
C GLU A 142 -8.94 7.02 -11.61
#